data_551962de8ee15b162df2218a230d778e
#
_entry.id   551962de8ee15b162df2218a230d778e
#
_cell.length_a   1.000
_cell.length_b   1.000
_cell.length_c   1.000
_cell.angle_alpha   90.00
_cell.angle_beta   90.00
_cell.angle_gamma   90.00
#
_symmetry.space_group_name_H-M   'P 1'
#
loop_
_entity.id
_entity.type
_entity.pdbx_description
1 polymer ?
#
loop_
_entity_poly.entity_id
_entity_poly.type
_entity_poly.pdbx_seq_one_letter_code
_entity_poly.pdbx_strand_id
1 'polypeptide(L)'
;MTWLVERGIAETRAILVEGEHVRAARLQWPADIELGVTSARLIQRRAGARRGVARTAGGTEINVSGLARDASEGREIAVRITRAPIAESGRLKRAQGTQVRDGASDAASPSFLPDGTTVHRFPAGAWEDVWADAWTGEVAFAGGSLIVSPTPAMCVIDIDGDLPAPELALAAVPAIASTLRRFDLAGSIGIDFPTLAEKAQRRAVDEALEEALSGWPHERTAMNGFG
;
A
#
# COMPACT_ATOMS: atom_id res chain seq x y z
N MET A 1 0.57 14.42 -16.19
CA MET A 1 0.99 13.93 -14.87
C MET A 1 2.46 13.57 -14.91
N THR A 2 3.24 14.02 -13.93
CA THR A 2 4.69 13.77 -13.87
C THR A 2 5.09 13.35 -12.46
N TRP A 3 5.89 12.30 -12.32
CA TRP A 3 6.51 11.96 -11.06
C TRP A 3 7.71 12.87 -10.78
N LEU A 4 7.73 13.47 -9.60
CA LEU A 4 8.88 14.16 -9.03
C LEU A 4 9.48 13.29 -7.92
N VAL A 5 10.80 13.14 -7.91
CA VAL A 5 11.52 12.32 -6.93
C VAL A 5 12.51 13.18 -6.18
N GLU A 6 12.37 13.27 -4.88
CA GLU A 6 13.30 13.96 -3.97
C GLU A 6 14.08 12.92 -3.16
N ARG A 7 15.41 12.98 -3.19
CA ARG A 7 16.30 12.08 -2.46
C ARG A 7 16.86 12.79 -1.23
N GLY A 8 16.37 12.39 -0.05
CA GLY A 8 16.88 12.85 1.24
C GLY A 8 18.02 11.98 1.78
N ILE A 9 18.51 12.32 2.97
CA ILE A 9 19.61 11.59 3.64
C ILE A 9 19.13 10.21 4.12
N ALA A 10 17.92 10.14 4.66
CA ALA A 10 17.35 8.94 5.28
C ALA A 10 16.11 8.41 4.59
N GLU A 11 15.67 9.02 3.51
CA GLU A 11 14.47 8.62 2.78
C GLU A 11 14.49 9.13 1.35
N THR A 12 13.74 8.48 0.49
CA THR A 12 13.42 8.97 -0.85
C THR A 12 11.92 9.11 -0.96
N ARG A 13 11.47 10.27 -1.43
CA ARG A 13 10.06 10.62 -1.58
C ARG A 13 9.74 10.77 -3.07
N ALA A 14 8.55 10.38 -3.47
CA ALA A 14 8.06 10.66 -4.82
C ALA A 14 6.62 11.14 -4.76
N ILE A 15 6.28 12.15 -5.56
CA ILE A 15 4.92 12.64 -5.74
C ILE A 15 4.56 12.67 -7.21
N LEU A 16 3.33 12.25 -7.53
CA LEU A 16 2.75 12.40 -8.85
C LEU A 16 1.97 13.71 -8.89
N VAL A 17 2.41 14.64 -9.70
CA VAL A 17 1.78 15.96 -9.82
C VAL A 17 1.00 16.11 -11.12
N GLU A 18 -0.14 16.80 -11.03
CA GLU A 18 -0.95 17.28 -12.15
C GLU A 18 -1.37 18.71 -11.89
N GLY A 19 -0.72 19.65 -12.58
CA GLY A 19 -0.82 21.06 -12.22
C GLY A 19 -0.28 21.30 -10.81
N GLU A 20 -1.09 21.88 -9.93
CA GLU A 20 -0.77 22.13 -8.53
C GLU A 20 -1.20 20.97 -7.58
N HIS A 21 -1.84 19.92 -8.11
CA HIS A 21 -2.41 18.85 -7.29
C HIS A 21 -1.49 17.64 -7.21
N VAL A 22 -1.29 17.13 -5.99
CA VAL A 22 -0.63 15.85 -5.75
C VAL A 22 -1.66 14.72 -5.89
N ARG A 23 -1.47 13.87 -6.89
CA ARG A 23 -2.36 12.75 -7.23
C ARG A 23 -1.98 11.43 -6.57
N ALA A 24 -0.69 11.25 -6.28
CA ALA A 24 -0.18 10.08 -5.58
C ALA A 24 1.13 10.43 -4.88
N ALA A 25 1.49 9.68 -3.86
CA ALA A 25 2.78 9.83 -3.19
C ALA A 25 3.38 8.45 -2.88
N ARG A 26 4.69 8.42 -2.71
CA ARG A 26 5.49 7.27 -2.32
C ARG A 26 6.56 7.73 -1.34
N LEU A 27 6.82 6.90 -0.34
CA LEU A 27 7.88 7.10 0.62
C LEU A 27 8.69 5.82 0.75
N GLN A 28 9.97 5.89 0.44
CA GLN A 28 10.91 4.80 0.62
C GLN A 28 11.94 5.17 1.67
N TRP A 29 11.99 4.42 2.75
CA TRP A 29 13.09 4.46 3.70
C TRP A 29 14.20 3.49 3.28
N PRO A 30 15.47 3.77 3.62
CA PRO A 30 16.53 2.78 3.49
C PRO A 30 16.11 1.52 4.27
N ALA A 31 15.90 0.45 3.55
CA ALA A 31 15.51 -0.83 4.14
C ALA A 31 16.56 -1.86 3.77
N ASP A 32 16.84 -2.80 4.68
CA ASP A 32 17.69 -3.96 4.43
C ASP A 32 17.09 -4.90 3.36
N ILE A 33 15.83 -4.66 3.02
CA ILE A 33 15.08 -5.47 2.06
C ILE A 33 14.37 -4.58 1.05
N GLU A 34 14.75 -4.74 -0.20
CA GLU A 34 14.02 -4.25 -1.35
C GLU A 34 13.18 -5.39 -1.96
N LEU A 35 12.13 -5.03 -2.72
CA LEU A 35 11.45 -6.00 -3.56
C LEU A 35 12.48 -6.55 -4.55
N GLY A 36 12.57 -7.87 -4.67
CA GLY A 36 13.56 -8.52 -5.52
C GLY A 36 14.08 -9.81 -4.92
N VAL A 37 15.18 -10.33 -5.47
CA VAL A 37 15.81 -11.53 -4.95
C VAL A 37 16.94 -11.13 -4.00
N THR A 38 16.86 -11.62 -2.76
CA THR A 38 17.89 -11.43 -1.74
C THR A 38 18.38 -12.78 -1.22
N SER A 39 19.61 -12.81 -0.71
CA SER A 39 20.10 -13.95 0.07
C SER A 39 19.69 -13.82 1.52
N ALA A 40 19.23 -14.94 2.10
CA ALA A 40 18.85 -14.98 3.51
C ALA A 40 19.12 -16.36 4.09
N ARG A 41 19.51 -16.41 5.36
CA ARG A 41 19.74 -17.68 6.09
C ARG A 41 18.43 -18.23 6.62
N LEU A 42 18.09 -19.45 6.27
CA LEU A 42 16.92 -20.14 6.82
C LEU A 42 17.16 -20.43 8.31
N ILE A 43 16.44 -19.76 9.20
CA ILE A 43 16.61 -19.88 10.66
C ILE A 43 15.58 -20.80 11.30
N GLN A 44 14.44 -21.00 10.63
CA GLN A 44 13.39 -21.89 11.13
C GLN A 44 12.64 -22.50 9.97
N ARG A 45 12.41 -23.81 10.01
CA ARG A 45 11.54 -24.52 9.07
C ARG A 45 10.31 -25.06 9.82
N ARG A 46 9.14 -24.82 9.29
CA ARG A 46 7.90 -25.37 9.86
C ARG A 46 7.77 -26.84 9.47
N ALA A 47 7.68 -27.73 10.47
CA ALA A 47 7.57 -29.16 10.24
C ALA A 47 6.36 -29.48 9.34
N GLY A 48 6.56 -30.38 8.37
CA GLY A 48 5.52 -30.81 7.43
C GLY A 48 5.08 -29.75 6.40
N ALA A 49 5.64 -28.54 6.41
CA ALA A 49 5.25 -27.47 5.50
C ALA A 49 6.45 -26.96 4.67
N ARG A 50 6.15 -26.47 3.47
CA ARG A 50 7.13 -25.76 2.63
C ARG A 50 7.20 -24.27 3.01
N ARG A 51 7.29 -23.99 4.31
CA ARG A 51 7.31 -22.64 4.89
C ARG A 51 8.32 -22.57 6.02
N GLY A 52 8.85 -21.36 6.23
CA GLY A 52 9.83 -21.12 7.29
C GLY A 52 10.05 -19.64 7.50
N VAL A 53 11.08 -19.34 8.31
CA VAL A 53 11.59 -17.99 8.54
C VAL A 53 13.04 -17.95 8.11
N ALA A 54 13.42 -16.97 7.32
CA ALA A 54 14.79 -16.69 6.96
C ALA A 54 15.18 -15.30 7.48
N ARG A 55 16.49 -15.06 7.66
CA ARG A 55 17.02 -13.78 8.13
C ARG A 55 18.11 -13.30 7.18
N THR A 56 18.02 -12.03 6.76
CA THR A 56 19.06 -11.37 5.95
C THR A 56 20.32 -11.11 6.78
N ALA A 57 21.40 -10.75 6.11
CA ALA A 57 22.62 -10.30 6.76
C ALA A 57 22.39 -9.04 7.63
N GLY A 58 21.48 -8.16 7.24
CA GLY A 58 21.05 -6.97 8.01
C GLY A 58 20.13 -7.27 9.19
N GLY A 59 19.74 -8.54 9.39
CA GLY A 59 18.94 -8.96 10.56
C GLY A 59 17.43 -9.01 10.30
N THR A 60 16.95 -8.62 9.15
CA THR A 60 15.52 -8.60 8.85
C THR A 60 14.97 -10.01 8.63
N GLU A 61 13.88 -10.33 9.32
CA GLU A 61 13.21 -11.62 9.21
C GLU A 61 12.15 -11.65 8.11
N ILE A 62 12.15 -12.74 7.35
CA ILE A 62 11.28 -12.97 6.21
C ILE A 62 10.47 -14.25 6.44
N ASN A 63 9.16 -14.20 6.34
CA ASN A 63 8.33 -15.39 6.23
C ASN A 63 8.46 -15.95 4.81
N VAL A 64 9.10 -17.10 4.68
CA VAL A 64 9.37 -17.71 3.36
C VAL A 64 8.40 -18.84 3.08
N SER A 65 7.86 -18.85 1.88
CA SER A 65 7.05 -19.92 1.30
C SER A 65 7.81 -20.65 0.17
N GLY A 66 7.26 -21.76 -0.29
CA GLY A 66 7.84 -22.49 -1.43
C GLY A 66 9.18 -23.15 -1.14
N LEU A 67 9.57 -23.37 0.13
CA LEU A 67 10.83 -24.00 0.49
C LEU A 67 11.04 -25.32 -0.26
N ALA A 68 12.24 -25.53 -0.78
CA ALA A 68 12.66 -26.78 -1.37
C ALA A 68 12.57 -27.93 -0.35
N ARG A 69 12.41 -29.17 -0.83
CA ARG A 69 12.29 -30.33 0.08
C ARG A 69 13.54 -30.53 0.92
N ASP A 70 14.69 -30.24 0.36
CA ASP A 70 16.04 -30.35 0.91
C ASP A 70 16.54 -29.08 1.64
N ALA A 71 15.72 -28.00 1.64
CA ALA A 71 16.07 -26.78 2.38
C ALA A 71 16.21 -27.10 3.87
N SER A 72 17.37 -26.78 4.44
CA SER A 72 17.71 -27.06 5.84
C SER A 72 18.04 -25.78 6.59
N GLU A 73 17.69 -25.75 7.87
CA GLU A 73 18.04 -24.64 8.76
C GLU A 73 19.56 -24.43 8.80
N GLY A 74 19.96 -23.17 8.93
CA GLY A 74 21.34 -22.73 8.89
C GLY A 74 21.90 -22.44 7.49
N ARG A 75 21.23 -22.85 6.41
CA ARG A 75 21.70 -22.63 5.04
C ARG A 75 21.21 -21.29 4.48
N GLU A 76 22.04 -20.72 3.61
CA GLU A 76 21.65 -19.59 2.77
C GLU A 76 20.70 -20.07 1.67
N ILE A 77 19.66 -19.29 1.42
CA ILE A 77 18.68 -19.51 0.35
C ILE A 77 18.40 -18.20 -0.37
N ALA A 78 18.16 -18.29 -1.67
CA ALA A 78 17.69 -17.15 -2.44
C ALA A 78 16.17 -16.98 -2.24
N VAL A 79 15.74 -15.79 -1.88
CA VAL A 79 14.35 -15.46 -1.57
C VAL A 79 13.90 -14.27 -2.41
N ARG A 80 12.85 -14.44 -3.21
CA ARG A 80 12.17 -13.32 -3.87
C ARG A 80 11.22 -12.68 -2.88
N ILE A 81 11.46 -11.43 -2.55
CA ILE A 81 10.60 -10.65 -1.67
C ILE A 81 9.32 -10.28 -2.41
N THR A 82 8.19 -10.68 -1.85
CA THR A 82 6.85 -10.41 -2.40
C THR A 82 6.13 -9.30 -1.62
N ARG A 83 6.57 -9.02 -0.41
CA ARG A 83 6.08 -7.94 0.43
C ARG A 83 7.16 -7.52 1.44
N ALA A 84 7.45 -6.22 1.49
CA ALA A 84 8.34 -5.64 2.51
C ALA A 84 7.74 -5.78 3.93
N PRO A 85 8.54 -5.57 4.99
CA PRO A 85 8.00 -5.46 6.35
C PRO A 85 6.99 -4.32 6.42
N ILE A 86 5.93 -4.49 7.21
CA ILE A 86 4.91 -3.46 7.42
C ILE A 86 4.85 -3.12 8.90
N ALA A 87 5.06 -1.85 9.23
CA ALA A 87 4.80 -1.34 10.56
C ALA A 87 3.28 -1.18 10.73
N GLU A 88 2.72 -1.86 11.71
CA GLU A 88 1.32 -1.73 12.13
C GLU A 88 1.27 -1.19 13.55
N SER A 89 0.12 -0.70 13.97
CA SER A 89 -0.07 -0.29 15.36
C SER A 89 0.24 -1.48 16.31
N GLY A 90 1.26 -1.30 17.13
CA GLY A 90 1.68 -2.28 18.13
C GLY A 90 2.47 -3.49 17.64
N ARG A 91 2.74 -3.63 16.33
CA ARG A 91 3.59 -4.73 15.81
C ARG A 91 4.26 -4.40 14.48
N LEU A 92 5.34 -5.12 14.20
CA LEU A 92 5.95 -5.16 12.87
C LEU A 92 5.58 -6.49 12.19
N LYS A 93 4.85 -6.44 11.08
CA LYS A 93 4.68 -7.62 10.21
C LYS A 93 5.98 -7.90 9.49
N ARG A 94 6.48 -9.14 9.59
CA ARG A 94 7.66 -9.58 8.86
C ARG A 94 7.46 -9.46 7.35
N ALA A 95 8.55 -9.27 6.64
CA ALA A 95 8.57 -9.41 5.19
C ALA A 95 8.01 -10.78 4.76
N GLN A 96 7.51 -10.86 3.54
CA GLN A 96 7.12 -12.13 2.92
C GLN A 96 7.94 -12.37 1.66
N GLY A 97 8.23 -13.63 1.40
CA GLY A 97 8.95 -14.01 0.21
C GLY A 97 8.72 -15.47 -0.16
N THR A 98 9.20 -15.82 -1.34
CA THR A 98 9.17 -17.19 -1.85
C THR A 98 10.59 -17.61 -2.19
N GLN A 99 11.00 -18.81 -1.77
CA GLN A 99 12.29 -19.34 -2.18
C GLN A 99 12.33 -19.46 -3.70
N VAL A 100 13.40 -18.97 -4.30
CA VAL A 100 13.71 -19.14 -5.72
C VAL A 100 14.92 -20.06 -5.88
N ARG A 101 15.11 -20.61 -7.08
CA ARG A 101 16.28 -21.43 -7.36
C ARG A 101 17.52 -20.54 -7.44
N ASP A 102 18.66 -21.05 -6.99
CA ASP A 102 19.94 -20.38 -7.13
C ASP A 102 20.17 -20.02 -8.61
N GLY A 103 20.60 -18.78 -8.87
CA GLY A 103 20.80 -18.26 -10.22
C GLY A 103 19.52 -17.73 -10.89
N ALA A 104 18.38 -17.71 -10.22
CA ALA A 104 17.22 -16.99 -10.73
C ALA A 104 17.55 -15.49 -10.81
N SER A 105 17.67 -15.00 -12.03
CA SER A 105 17.88 -13.59 -12.32
C SER A 105 16.74 -12.77 -11.75
N ASP A 106 17.06 -11.61 -11.20
CA ASP A 106 16.12 -10.54 -10.95
C ASP A 106 15.60 -10.02 -12.30
N ALA A 107 14.68 -10.76 -12.91
CA ALA A 107 13.91 -10.19 -14.00
C ALA A 107 13.13 -9.02 -13.39
N ALA A 108 13.68 -7.81 -13.57
CA ALA A 108 13.15 -6.51 -13.21
C ALA A 108 12.15 -6.56 -12.05
N SER A 109 12.66 -6.59 -10.82
CA SER A 109 11.79 -6.25 -9.68
C SER A 109 11.27 -4.84 -9.93
N PRO A 110 9.96 -4.63 -9.92
CA PRO A 110 9.45 -3.28 -10.06
C PRO A 110 10.07 -2.42 -8.96
N SER A 111 10.74 -1.35 -9.35
CA SER A 111 11.19 -0.35 -8.38
C SER A 111 9.99 0.10 -7.57
N PHE A 112 10.14 0.15 -6.25
CA PHE A 112 9.10 0.72 -5.37
C PHE A 112 8.81 2.18 -5.73
N LEU A 113 9.86 2.89 -6.16
CA LEU A 113 9.75 4.27 -6.61
C LEU A 113 9.52 4.30 -8.12
N PRO A 114 8.59 5.14 -8.58
CA PRO A 114 8.35 5.33 -10.01
C PRO A 114 9.54 6.01 -10.68
N ASP A 115 9.69 5.77 -11.98
CA ASP A 115 10.56 6.59 -12.81
C ASP A 115 10.00 8.00 -12.87
N GLY A 116 10.85 9.01 -12.59
CA GLY A 116 10.44 10.38 -12.51
C GLY A 116 11.59 11.39 -12.60
N THR A 117 11.24 12.67 -12.64
CA THR A 117 12.21 13.75 -12.62
C THR A 117 12.76 13.92 -11.20
N THR A 118 14.08 13.76 -11.04
CA THR A 118 14.74 14.04 -9.77
C THR A 118 14.76 15.54 -9.53
N VAL A 119 14.27 15.96 -8.37
CA VAL A 119 14.25 17.36 -7.92
C VAL A 119 15.02 17.50 -6.62
N HIS A 120 15.54 18.70 -6.37
CA HIS A 120 16.22 18.99 -5.11
C HIS A 120 15.21 19.22 -3.97
N ARG A 121 14.04 19.77 -4.28
CA ARG A 121 12.93 20.00 -3.36
C ARG A 121 11.61 19.98 -4.13
N PHE A 122 10.58 19.45 -3.52
CA PHE A 122 9.21 19.55 -4.05
C PHE A 122 8.68 20.99 -4.02
N PRO A 123 7.65 21.33 -4.80
CA PRO A 123 6.90 22.56 -4.62
C PRO A 123 6.44 22.70 -3.16
N ALA A 124 6.48 23.94 -2.64
CA ALA A 124 6.10 24.21 -1.25
C ALA A 124 4.66 23.73 -0.95
N GLY A 125 4.48 23.07 0.18
CA GLY A 125 3.21 22.50 0.63
C GLY A 125 2.88 21.13 0.04
N ALA A 126 3.43 20.75 -1.12
CA ALA A 126 3.01 19.55 -1.85
C ALA A 126 3.20 18.24 -1.06
N TRP A 127 4.30 18.11 -0.32
CA TRP A 127 4.55 16.96 0.54
C TRP A 127 3.93 17.12 1.92
N GLU A 128 4.05 18.32 2.46
CA GLU A 128 3.57 18.68 3.80
C GLU A 128 2.06 18.44 3.94
N ASP A 129 1.26 18.76 2.91
CA ASP A 129 -0.18 18.54 2.90
C ASP A 129 -0.52 17.04 2.86
N VAL A 130 0.19 16.25 2.03
CA VAL A 130 0.02 14.79 2.03
C VAL A 130 0.38 14.17 3.37
N TRP A 131 1.48 14.64 3.96
CA TRP A 131 1.94 14.15 5.26
C TRP A 131 0.96 14.50 6.38
N ALA A 132 0.45 15.73 6.41
CA ALA A 132 -0.52 16.18 7.41
C ALA A 132 -1.82 15.36 7.35
N ASP A 133 -2.39 15.18 6.16
CA ASP A 133 -3.59 14.37 5.95
C ASP A 133 -3.35 12.90 6.37
N ALA A 134 -2.20 12.33 5.99
CA ALA A 134 -1.87 10.95 6.35
C ALA A 134 -1.61 10.77 7.85
N TRP A 135 -1.07 11.80 8.52
CA TRP A 135 -0.81 11.78 9.96
C TRP A 135 -2.09 11.88 10.79
N THR A 136 -3.01 12.75 10.40
CA THR A 136 -4.31 12.87 11.07
C THR A 136 -5.26 11.73 10.71
N GLY A 137 -5.12 11.18 9.52
CA GLY A 137 -6.07 10.23 8.94
C GLY A 137 -7.36 10.89 8.48
N GLU A 138 -7.46 12.23 8.54
CA GLU A 138 -8.65 12.98 8.14
C GLU A 138 -8.42 13.68 6.81
N VAL A 139 -9.32 13.47 5.85
CA VAL A 139 -9.25 14.05 4.51
C VAL A 139 -10.58 14.72 4.17
N ALA A 140 -10.57 16.05 4.14
CA ALA A 140 -11.76 16.82 3.80
C ALA A 140 -12.07 16.74 2.28
N PHE A 141 -13.35 16.73 1.95
CA PHE A 141 -13.87 16.90 0.59
C PHE A 141 -15.12 17.78 0.58
N ALA A 142 -15.59 18.17 -0.59
CA ALA A 142 -16.78 19.01 -0.69
C ALA A 142 -18.01 18.26 -0.18
N GLY A 143 -18.51 18.65 1.00
CA GLY A 143 -19.70 18.08 1.64
C GLY A 143 -19.42 17.05 2.74
N GLY A 144 -18.14 16.77 3.08
CA GLY A 144 -17.81 15.85 4.16
C GLY A 144 -16.32 15.63 4.37
N SER A 145 -15.99 14.57 5.10
CA SER A 145 -14.62 14.11 5.35
C SER A 145 -14.52 12.59 5.31
N LEU A 146 -13.32 12.11 5.04
CA LEU A 146 -12.93 10.70 5.21
C LEU A 146 -12.12 10.58 6.50
N ILE A 147 -12.37 9.52 7.26
CA ILE A 147 -11.55 9.13 8.40
C ILE A 147 -10.87 7.80 8.08
N VAL A 148 -9.55 7.84 7.91
CA VAL A 148 -8.72 6.68 7.53
C VAL A 148 -8.12 6.06 8.79
N SER A 149 -8.56 4.86 9.14
CA SER A 149 -8.18 4.14 10.35
C SER A 149 -7.47 2.83 10.05
N PRO A 150 -6.13 2.77 10.14
CA PRO A 150 -5.42 1.51 10.03
C PRO A 150 -5.73 0.59 11.21
N THR A 151 -6.14 -0.64 10.92
CA THR A 151 -6.36 -1.69 11.92
C THR A 151 -5.44 -2.89 11.65
N PRO A 152 -5.28 -3.84 12.59
CA PRO A 152 -4.45 -5.01 12.36
C PRO A 152 -4.92 -5.92 11.20
N ALA A 153 -6.20 -5.85 10.81
CA ALA A 153 -6.77 -6.70 9.77
C ALA A 153 -6.88 -5.99 8.41
N MET A 154 -7.27 -4.72 8.42
CA MET A 154 -7.52 -3.91 7.22
C MET A 154 -7.38 -2.43 7.55
N CYS A 155 -7.29 -1.60 6.53
CA CYS A 155 -7.53 -0.18 6.68
C CYS A 155 -9.03 0.09 6.50
N VAL A 156 -9.64 0.85 7.41
CA VAL A 156 -11.04 1.26 7.32
C VAL A 156 -11.09 2.73 6.94
N ILE A 157 -11.96 3.07 6.00
CA ILE A 157 -12.26 4.44 5.60
C ILE A 157 -13.73 4.69 5.95
N ASP A 158 -13.97 5.56 6.90
CA ASP A 158 -15.28 6.02 7.30
C ASP A 158 -15.62 7.34 6.60
N ILE A 159 -16.89 7.59 6.31
CA ILE A 159 -17.36 8.74 5.52
C ILE A 159 -18.38 9.51 6.34
N ASP A 160 -18.00 10.71 6.77
CA ASP A 160 -18.85 11.63 7.47
C ASP A 160 -19.19 12.88 6.64
N GLY A 161 -20.40 13.42 6.80
CA GLY A 161 -20.79 14.65 6.13
C GLY A 161 -22.26 15.02 6.31
N ASP A 162 -22.63 16.22 5.84
CA ASP A 162 -23.96 16.79 6.00
C ASP A 162 -24.88 16.60 4.77
N LEU A 163 -24.37 16.02 3.69
CA LEU A 163 -25.15 15.75 2.48
C LEU A 163 -26.10 14.56 2.69
N PRO A 164 -27.21 14.48 1.94
CA PRO A 164 -28.00 13.26 1.87
C PRO A 164 -27.15 12.04 1.51
N ALA A 165 -27.43 10.90 2.12
CA ALA A 165 -26.59 9.69 2.01
C ALA A 165 -26.16 9.33 0.55
N PRO A 166 -27.04 9.33 -0.47
CA PRO A 166 -26.61 9.03 -1.84
C PRO A 166 -25.68 10.07 -2.44
N GLU A 167 -25.90 11.35 -2.11
CA GLU A 167 -25.05 12.46 -2.59
C GLU A 167 -23.70 12.43 -1.89
N LEU A 168 -23.67 12.20 -0.58
CA LEU A 168 -22.45 12.07 0.22
C LEU A 168 -21.59 10.91 -0.28
N ALA A 169 -22.20 9.75 -0.52
CA ALA A 169 -21.49 8.58 -1.01
C ALA A 169 -20.82 8.84 -2.36
N LEU A 170 -21.51 9.48 -3.31
CA LEU A 170 -20.94 9.83 -4.62
C LEU A 170 -19.89 10.93 -4.53
N ALA A 171 -20.08 11.94 -3.66
CA ALA A 171 -19.12 13.01 -3.45
C ALA A 171 -17.80 12.50 -2.82
N ALA A 172 -17.87 11.46 -1.99
CA ALA A 172 -16.71 10.84 -1.36
C ALA A 172 -15.82 10.05 -2.34
N VAL A 173 -16.36 9.52 -3.45
CA VAL A 173 -15.63 8.64 -4.37
C VAL A 173 -14.31 9.23 -4.88
N PRO A 174 -14.26 10.46 -5.40
CA PRO A 174 -12.99 11.07 -5.83
C PRO A 174 -11.98 11.23 -4.69
N ALA A 175 -12.46 11.58 -3.49
CA ALA A 175 -11.62 11.72 -2.30
C ALA A 175 -11.03 10.37 -1.88
N ILE A 176 -11.83 9.30 -1.87
CA ILE A 176 -11.38 7.94 -1.59
C ILE A 176 -10.27 7.54 -2.58
N ALA A 177 -10.51 7.66 -3.88
CA ALA A 177 -9.54 7.28 -4.91
C ALA A 177 -8.23 8.09 -4.80
N SER A 178 -8.32 9.38 -4.47
CA SER A 178 -7.16 10.23 -4.20
C SER A 178 -6.41 9.79 -2.95
N THR A 179 -7.12 9.53 -1.86
CA THR A 179 -6.54 9.12 -0.57
C THR A 179 -5.79 7.80 -0.69
N LEU A 180 -6.37 6.80 -1.37
CA LEU A 180 -5.72 5.51 -1.61
C LEU A 180 -4.34 5.68 -2.29
N ARG A 181 -4.24 6.59 -3.25
CA ARG A 181 -3.01 6.86 -4.01
C ARG A 181 -2.02 7.75 -3.24
N ARG A 182 -2.52 8.77 -2.55
CA ARG A 182 -1.71 9.73 -1.79
C ARG A 182 -1.10 9.11 -0.54
N PHE A 183 -1.82 8.22 0.14
CA PHE A 183 -1.34 7.52 1.33
C PHE A 183 -0.66 6.18 1.00
N ASP A 184 -0.57 5.82 -0.28
CA ASP A 184 -0.02 4.54 -0.75
C ASP A 184 -0.63 3.34 -0.01
N LEU A 185 -1.93 3.37 0.18
CA LEU A 185 -2.63 2.33 0.93
C LEU A 185 -2.65 1.03 0.13
N ALA A 186 -2.28 -0.06 0.80
CA ALA A 186 -2.24 -1.39 0.23
C ALA A 186 -2.85 -2.42 1.19
N GLY A 187 -3.15 -3.59 0.67
CA GLY A 187 -3.78 -4.68 1.43
C GLY A 187 -5.30 -4.59 1.41
N SER A 188 -5.95 -5.12 2.45
CA SER A 188 -7.41 -5.08 2.55
C SER A 188 -7.86 -3.70 3.03
N ILE A 189 -8.82 -3.12 2.33
CA ILE A 189 -9.41 -1.82 2.65
C ILE A 189 -10.92 -2.00 2.72
N GLY A 190 -11.50 -1.63 3.84
CA GLY A 190 -12.95 -1.53 4.05
C GLY A 190 -13.36 -0.07 3.90
N ILE A 191 -14.38 0.21 3.12
CA ILE A 191 -14.97 1.53 2.99
C ILE A 191 -16.37 1.46 3.57
N ASP A 192 -16.63 2.26 4.61
CA ASP A 192 -17.94 2.36 5.24
C ASP A 192 -18.68 3.56 4.63
N PHE A 193 -19.56 3.23 3.68
CA PHE A 193 -20.41 4.22 3.02
C PHE A 193 -21.65 4.51 3.86
N PRO A 194 -22.21 5.72 3.75
CA PRO A 194 -23.53 6.00 4.32
C PRO A 194 -24.55 4.98 3.84
N THR A 195 -25.48 4.59 4.72
CA THR A 195 -26.48 3.57 4.42
C THR A 195 -27.35 3.94 3.21
N LEU A 196 -27.26 3.17 2.14
CA LEU A 196 -27.99 3.33 0.91
C LEU A 196 -29.13 2.32 0.81
N ALA A 197 -30.36 2.79 0.95
CA ALA A 197 -31.55 1.91 0.97
C ALA A 197 -31.78 1.23 -0.40
N GLU A 198 -31.57 1.95 -1.49
CA GLU A 198 -31.89 1.47 -2.83
C GLU A 198 -30.72 0.77 -3.51
N LYS A 199 -31.02 -0.37 -4.15
CA LYS A 199 -30.00 -1.10 -4.93
C LYS A 199 -29.40 -0.26 -6.08
N ALA A 200 -30.20 0.63 -6.68
CA ALA A 200 -29.75 1.51 -7.75
C ALA A 200 -28.67 2.49 -7.26
N GLN A 201 -28.84 3.05 -6.04
CA GLN A 201 -27.88 3.96 -5.44
C GLN A 201 -26.54 3.24 -5.15
N ARG A 202 -26.59 2.05 -4.53
CA ARG A 202 -25.40 1.24 -4.29
C ARG A 202 -24.63 0.91 -5.57
N ARG A 203 -25.37 0.58 -6.64
CA ARG A 203 -24.77 0.31 -7.94
C ARG A 203 -24.12 1.55 -8.55
N ALA A 204 -24.74 2.71 -8.44
CA ALA A 204 -24.18 3.96 -8.95
C ALA A 204 -22.85 4.32 -8.26
N VAL A 205 -22.78 4.16 -6.93
CA VAL A 205 -21.55 4.37 -6.15
C VAL A 205 -20.47 3.35 -6.53
N ASP A 206 -20.85 2.09 -6.72
CA ASP A 206 -19.96 1.00 -7.11
C ASP A 206 -19.34 1.25 -8.50
N GLU A 207 -20.16 1.67 -9.47
CA GLU A 207 -19.71 2.03 -10.82
C GLU A 207 -18.78 3.28 -10.79
N ALA A 208 -19.13 4.30 -10.00
CA ALA A 208 -18.31 5.50 -9.85
C ALA A 208 -16.95 5.19 -9.21
N LEU A 209 -16.91 4.32 -8.21
CA LEU A 209 -15.65 3.91 -7.56
C LEU A 209 -14.78 3.11 -8.52
N GLU A 210 -15.35 2.21 -9.31
CA GLU A 210 -14.62 1.47 -10.36
C GLU A 210 -13.98 2.41 -11.37
N GLU A 211 -14.72 3.41 -11.85
CA GLU A 211 -14.20 4.42 -12.78
C GLU A 211 -13.07 5.23 -12.14
N ALA A 212 -13.28 5.71 -10.91
CA ALA A 212 -12.28 6.53 -10.19
C ALA A 212 -10.99 5.77 -9.89
N LEU A 213 -11.05 4.45 -9.72
CA LEU A 213 -9.89 3.57 -9.51
C LEU A 213 -9.32 2.99 -10.81
N SER A 214 -9.86 3.34 -11.96
CA SER A 214 -9.37 2.89 -13.26
C SER A 214 -7.87 3.15 -13.40
N GLY A 215 -7.12 2.14 -13.90
CA GLY A 215 -5.67 2.21 -14.02
C GLY A 215 -4.88 2.05 -12.71
N TRP A 216 -5.54 1.88 -11.58
CA TRP A 216 -4.92 1.54 -10.30
C TRP A 216 -5.08 0.05 -10.00
N PRO A 217 -4.02 -0.71 -9.69
CA PRO A 217 -4.12 -2.14 -9.42
C PRO A 217 -4.96 -2.41 -8.17
N HIS A 218 -6.14 -3.00 -8.33
CA HIS A 218 -7.03 -3.34 -7.23
C HIS A 218 -7.95 -4.50 -7.59
N GLU A 219 -8.44 -5.18 -6.58
CA GLU A 219 -9.58 -6.09 -6.63
C GLU A 219 -10.66 -5.55 -5.71
N ARG A 220 -11.91 -5.64 -6.07
CA ARG A 220 -13.02 -5.16 -5.25
C ARG A 220 -14.16 -6.17 -5.17
N THR A 221 -14.93 -6.07 -4.13
CA THR A 221 -16.23 -6.70 -3.99
C THR A 221 -17.34 -5.68 -4.19
N ALA A 222 -18.49 -6.09 -4.68
CA ALA A 222 -19.65 -5.22 -4.75
C ALA A 222 -20.04 -4.75 -3.34
N MET A 223 -20.60 -3.53 -3.27
CA MET A 223 -21.13 -2.98 -2.03
C MET A 223 -22.19 -3.91 -1.46
N ASN A 224 -22.06 -4.27 -0.19
CA ASN A 224 -23.06 -5.08 0.51
C ASN A 224 -24.25 -4.23 1.01
N GLY A 225 -25.24 -4.87 1.62
CA GLY A 225 -26.45 -4.18 2.08
C GLY A 225 -26.30 -3.38 3.38
N PHE A 226 -25.10 -3.36 3.97
CA PHE A 226 -24.81 -2.63 5.22
C PHE A 226 -24.00 -1.34 4.98
N GLY A 227 -23.54 -1.06 3.77
CA GLY A 227 -22.72 0.06 3.43
C GLY A 227 -21.37 -0.32 2.85
#